data_78d3854cecb96ea3165f45a9e21057d5
#
_entry.id   78d3854cecb96ea3165f45a9e21057d5
#
_cell.length_a   1.000
_cell.length_b   1.000
_cell.length_c   1.000
_cell.angle_alpha   90.00
_cell.angle_beta   90.00
_cell.angle_gamma   90.00
#
_symmetry.space_group_name_H-M   'P 1'
#
loop_
_entity.id
_entity.type
_entity.pdbx_description
1 polymer ?
#
loop_
_entity_poly.entity_id
_entity_poly.type
_entity_poly.pdbx_seq_one_letter_code
_entity_poly.pdbx_strand_id
1 'polypeptide(L)'
;MPASLPARVSIQSLWGQSMRTLTTAAAVFTVSLALVSAAPAQAPESFRVISPIFGQLVSFSMPSNFVAVFENTKGGHYIREAVLKGETPERWTQMITVTGEKGMTLTPGNSPETFAGSIAGGFKSACPDSFAARPFGVLKFGRFEAFGAVIGCGRVDSGPTRHSETALLITLKGASDYYTIQWAERGPETDEPPVNDDLWQARLRELSPIDLCPIVAGEAAPYPSCVSKS
;
A
#
# COMPACT_ATOMS: atom_id res chain seq x y z
N MET A 1 -47.29 44.96 -18.97
CA MET A 1 -47.43 46.44 -18.82
C MET A 1 -46.24 46.93 -18.06
N PRO A 2 -45.74 48.13 -18.33
CA PRO A 2 -44.69 48.36 -19.31
C PRO A 2 -43.38 48.77 -18.62
N ALA A 3 -42.26 48.60 -19.24
CA ALA A 3 -41.46 49.60 -19.99
C ALA A 3 -40.81 50.67 -19.12
N SER A 4 -39.49 50.76 -19.18
CA SER A 4 -38.81 51.91 -19.77
C SER A 4 -37.31 51.88 -19.55
N LEU A 5 -36.53 51.75 -20.61
CA LEU A 5 -35.29 52.49 -20.89
C LEU A 5 -35.70 53.96 -21.20
N PRO A 6 -34.80 54.97 -21.24
CA PRO A 6 -33.46 55.01 -21.78
C PRO A 6 -32.52 56.02 -21.08
N ALA A 7 -31.27 56.15 -21.45
CA ALA A 7 -30.73 57.27 -22.15
C ALA A 7 -29.21 57.25 -22.23
N ARG A 8 -28.78 57.31 -23.46
CA ARG A 8 -27.53 57.79 -24.01
C ARG A 8 -27.20 59.22 -23.50
N VAL A 9 -25.94 59.56 -23.42
CA VAL A 9 -25.35 60.79 -24.00
C VAL A 9 -23.87 60.56 -24.29
N SER A 10 -23.55 60.91 -25.40
CA SER A 10 -22.45 61.09 -26.31
C SER A 10 -21.60 62.34 -26.00
N ILE A 11 -20.38 62.29 -26.56
CA ILE A 11 -19.77 63.35 -27.44
C ILE A 11 -18.59 64.10 -26.87
N GLN A 12 -17.46 63.83 -27.51
CA GLN A 12 -16.50 64.76 -28.20
C GLN A 12 -15.55 65.55 -27.34
N SER A 13 -14.35 65.39 -27.59
CA SER A 13 -13.32 65.85 -28.56
C SER A 13 -12.54 67.06 -28.06
N LEU A 14 -11.23 67.03 -28.16
CA LEU A 14 -10.42 68.03 -28.85
C LEU A 14 -8.92 67.85 -28.56
N TRP A 15 -8.20 67.50 -29.59
CA TRP A 15 -6.92 67.99 -30.09
C TRP A 15 -5.88 68.55 -29.13
N GLY A 16 -4.69 67.90 -29.12
CA GLY A 16 -3.44 68.51 -28.66
C GLY A 16 -2.26 67.64 -29.07
N GLN A 17 -1.69 67.90 -30.25
CA GLN A 17 -0.43 67.33 -30.70
C GLN A 17 0.73 67.87 -29.87
N SER A 18 1.57 66.99 -29.36
CA SER A 18 2.95 67.32 -29.08
C SER A 18 3.83 66.10 -29.31
N MET A 19 4.57 66.18 -30.41
CA MET A 19 5.63 65.20 -30.74
C MET A 19 6.75 65.37 -29.71
N ARG A 20 6.97 64.31 -28.96
CA ARG A 20 8.24 64.07 -28.24
C ARG A 20 8.74 62.67 -28.61
N THR A 21 9.85 62.71 -29.31
CA THR A 21 10.70 61.55 -29.61
C THR A 21 11.08 60.86 -28.32
N LEU A 22 10.54 59.63 -28.12
CA LEU A 22 10.97 58.71 -27.07
C LEU A 22 11.79 57.58 -27.69
N THR A 23 13.07 57.60 -27.37
CA THR A 23 14.03 56.51 -27.56
C THR A 23 13.51 55.27 -26.85
N THR A 24 13.16 54.26 -27.62
CA THR A 24 12.80 52.92 -27.13
C THR A 24 14.04 52.20 -26.63
N ALA A 25 14.27 52.19 -25.34
CA ALA A 25 15.17 51.23 -24.70
C ALA A 25 14.44 49.86 -24.62
N ALA A 26 14.83 48.92 -25.45
CA ALA A 26 14.36 47.54 -25.38
C ALA A 26 14.97 46.86 -24.14
N ALA A 27 14.19 46.78 -23.08
CA ALA A 27 14.56 45.96 -21.93
C ALA A 27 14.30 44.48 -22.29
N VAL A 28 15.38 43.75 -22.54
CA VAL A 28 15.34 42.28 -22.72
C VAL A 28 15.12 41.66 -21.33
N PHE A 29 13.90 41.30 -21.03
CA PHE A 29 13.58 40.49 -19.86
C PHE A 29 13.98 39.04 -20.15
N THR A 30 15.14 38.62 -19.68
CA THR A 30 15.53 37.21 -19.63
C THR A 30 14.72 36.50 -18.50
N VAL A 31 13.65 35.81 -18.87
CA VAL A 31 12.93 34.92 -17.97
C VAL A 31 13.81 33.69 -17.75
N SER A 32 14.54 33.64 -16.65
CA SER A 32 15.24 32.47 -16.18
C SER A 32 14.21 31.45 -15.70
N LEU A 33 13.91 30.42 -16.53
CA LEU A 33 13.11 29.25 -16.13
C LEU A 33 13.97 28.44 -15.16
N ALA A 34 13.76 28.60 -13.86
CA ALA A 34 14.35 27.72 -12.86
C ALA A 34 13.68 26.34 -13.00
N LEU A 35 14.35 25.36 -13.58
CA LEU A 35 13.96 23.96 -13.55
C LEU A 35 14.06 23.51 -12.10
N VAL A 36 12.94 23.48 -11.40
CA VAL A 36 12.81 22.83 -10.09
C VAL A 36 12.87 21.33 -10.36
N SER A 37 14.05 20.75 -10.25
CA SER A 37 14.21 19.29 -10.22
C SER A 37 13.51 18.77 -8.98
N ALA A 38 12.36 18.12 -9.13
CA ALA A 38 11.75 17.36 -8.06
C ALA A 38 12.72 16.23 -7.67
N ALA A 39 13.31 16.33 -6.48
CA ALA A 39 14.08 15.23 -5.92
C ALA A 39 13.16 14.00 -5.80
N PRO A 40 13.60 12.80 -6.22
CA PRO A 40 12.82 11.60 -6.02
C PRO A 40 12.56 11.45 -4.51
N ALA A 41 11.29 11.21 -4.13
CA ALA A 41 10.94 10.94 -2.76
C ALA A 41 11.73 9.70 -2.31
N GLN A 42 12.57 9.88 -1.29
CA GLN A 42 13.39 8.81 -0.75
C GLN A 42 12.44 7.80 -0.08
N ALA A 43 12.53 6.52 -0.47
CA ALA A 43 11.77 5.46 0.18
C ALA A 43 12.04 5.49 1.70
N PRO A 44 11.03 5.27 2.56
CA PRO A 44 11.23 5.26 4.00
C PRO A 44 12.29 4.21 4.38
N GLU A 45 13.14 4.54 5.33
CA GLU A 45 14.05 3.55 5.90
C GLU A 45 13.27 2.32 6.33
N SER A 46 13.82 1.15 6.09
CA SER A 46 13.20 -0.13 6.45
C SER A 46 14.11 -0.91 7.40
N PHE A 47 13.55 -1.78 8.19
CA PHE A 47 14.28 -2.74 9.01
C PHE A 47 13.78 -4.15 8.76
N ARG A 48 14.63 -5.12 8.99
CA ARG A 48 14.27 -6.53 8.85
C ARG A 48 13.48 -6.98 10.07
N VAL A 49 12.29 -7.50 9.84
CA VAL A 49 11.49 -8.22 10.82
C VAL A 49 11.79 -9.71 10.68
N ILE A 50 12.07 -10.38 11.80
CA ILE A 50 12.21 -11.84 11.86
C ILE A 50 11.35 -12.32 13.02
N SER A 51 10.33 -13.13 12.71
CA SER A 51 9.36 -13.64 13.69
C SER A 51 9.39 -15.15 13.71
N PRO A 52 9.63 -15.78 14.88
CA PRO A 52 9.46 -17.22 15.03
C PRO A 52 7.96 -17.55 15.03
N ILE A 53 7.49 -18.20 13.98
CA ILE A 53 6.08 -18.59 13.82
C ILE A 53 6.05 -20.08 13.57
N PHE A 54 5.55 -20.83 14.54
CA PHE A 54 5.51 -22.30 14.52
C PHE A 54 6.87 -22.94 14.19
N GLY A 55 6.99 -23.59 13.03
CA GLY A 55 8.20 -24.34 12.64
C GLY A 55 9.29 -23.54 11.95
N GLN A 56 9.08 -22.25 11.67
CA GLN A 56 10.02 -21.44 10.89
C GLN A 56 10.11 -19.99 11.36
N LEU A 57 11.20 -19.34 10.97
CA LEU A 57 11.33 -17.89 11.08
C LEU A 57 10.79 -17.25 9.79
N VAL A 58 9.78 -16.39 9.93
CA VAL A 58 9.27 -15.56 8.84
C VAL A 58 10.03 -14.25 8.84
N SER A 59 10.66 -13.91 7.72
CA SER A 59 11.51 -12.73 7.58
C SER A 59 11.05 -11.88 6.40
N PHE A 60 10.97 -10.56 6.61
CA PHE A 60 10.66 -9.59 5.56
C PHE A 60 11.16 -8.19 5.97
N SER A 61 11.19 -7.25 5.01
CA SER A 61 11.47 -5.85 5.29
C SER A 61 10.18 -5.13 5.69
N MET A 62 10.23 -4.31 6.74
CA MET A 62 9.12 -3.47 7.17
C MET A 62 9.58 -2.00 7.22
N PRO A 63 8.84 -1.05 6.62
CA PRO A 63 9.18 0.36 6.71
C PRO A 63 9.20 0.84 8.17
N SER A 64 10.17 1.70 8.50
CA SER A 64 10.43 2.14 9.87
C SER A 64 9.33 3.00 10.50
N ASN A 65 8.37 3.44 9.70
CA ASN A 65 7.17 4.17 10.15
C ASN A 65 6.03 3.26 10.63
N PHE A 66 6.17 1.91 10.55
CA PHE A 66 5.20 0.97 11.14
C PHE A 66 5.61 0.58 12.57
N VAL A 67 4.61 0.34 13.41
CA VAL A 67 4.76 -0.18 14.79
C VAL A 67 3.80 -1.33 15.02
N ALA A 68 4.28 -2.40 15.67
CA ALA A 68 3.43 -3.52 16.07
C ALA A 68 2.43 -3.06 17.13
N VAL A 69 1.16 -3.38 16.93
CA VAL A 69 0.04 -3.00 17.81
C VAL A 69 -0.73 -4.20 18.34
N PHE A 70 -0.60 -5.35 17.69
CA PHE A 70 -1.25 -6.58 18.12
C PHE A 70 -0.42 -7.80 17.75
N GLU A 71 -0.38 -8.80 18.64
CA GLU A 71 0.21 -10.11 18.40
C GLU A 71 -0.49 -11.15 19.25
N ASN A 72 -0.89 -12.27 18.64
CA ASN A 72 -1.56 -13.36 19.35
C ASN A 72 -1.31 -14.70 18.67
N THR A 73 -1.31 -15.76 19.47
CA THR A 73 -1.32 -17.16 19.00
C THR A 73 -2.44 -17.88 19.69
N LYS A 74 -3.37 -18.44 18.92
CA LYS A 74 -4.48 -19.24 19.43
C LYS A 74 -4.60 -20.56 18.66
N GLY A 75 -4.34 -21.65 19.33
CA GLY A 75 -4.32 -22.96 18.67
C GLY A 75 -3.24 -23.04 17.59
N GLY A 76 -3.66 -23.35 16.36
CA GLY A 76 -2.79 -23.40 15.18
C GLY A 76 -2.73 -22.12 14.37
N HIS A 77 -3.31 -21.03 14.86
CA HIS A 77 -3.34 -19.76 14.18
C HIS A 77 -2.47 -18.72 14.90
N TYR A 78 -1.59 -18.05 14.16
CA TYR A 78 -0.78 -16.91 14.60
C TYR A 78 -1.18 -15.67 13.81
N ILE A 79 -1.21 -14.53 14.47
CA ILE A 79 -1.42 -13.21 13.85
C ILE A 79 -0.56 -12.15 14.53
N ARG A 80 0.02 -11.27 13.74
CA ARG A 80 0.68 -10.04 14.17
C ARG A 80 0.30 -8.90 13.24
N GLU A 81 -0.06 -7.76 13.83
CA GLU A 81 -0.48 -6.56 13.11
C GLU A 81 0.43 -5.38 13.47
N ALA A 82 0.80 -4.62 12.44
CA ALA A 82 1.54 -3.37 12.57
C ALA A 82 0.83 -2.28 11.78
N VAL A 83 0.72 -1.07 12.34
CA VAL A 83 0.10 0.10 11.71
C VAL A 83 1.08 1.25 11.66
N LEU A 84 0.77 2.32 10.95
CA LEU A 84 1.61 3.52 10.95
C LEU A 84 1.72 4.12 12.36
N LYS A 85 2.87 4.71 12.66
CA LYS A 85 3.09 5.38 13.95
C LYS A 85 2.01 6.40 14.24
N GLY A 86 1.39 6.30 15.42
CA GLY A 86 0.28 7.16 15.85
C GLY A 86 -1.11 6.65 15.50
N GLU A 87 -1.22 5.56 14.76
CA GLU A 87 -2.47 4.86 14.49
C GLU A 87 -2.74 3.74 15.51
N THR A 88 -3.95 3.19 15.50
CA THR A 88 -4.40 2.11 16.39
C THR A 88 -5.03 0.98 15.58
N PRO A 89 -5.21 -0.23 16.18
CA PRO A 89 -5.90 -1.34 15.49
C PRO A 89 -7.30 -1.00 14.98
N GLU A 90 -7.99 -0.08 15.63
CA GLU A 90 -9.35 0.34 15.25
C GLU A 90 -9.36 1.45 14.21
N ARG A 91 -8.29 2.28 14.19
CA ARG A 91 -8.16 3.46 13.31
C ARG A 91 -6.79 3.49 12.68
N TRP A 92 -6.71 2.94 11.49
CA TRP A 92 -5.50 2.87 10.68
C TRP A 92 -5.80 3.18 9.21
N THR A 93 -4.80 3.67 8.52
CA THR A 93 -4.82 3.90 7.07
C THR A 93 -3.99 2.87 6.33
N GLN A 94 -2.94 2.35 6.97
CA GLN A 94 -2.12 1.26 6.44
C GLN A 94 -1.82 0.25 7.54
N MET A 95 -1.92 -1.04 7.20
CA MET A 95 -1.65 -2.14 8.13
C MET A 95 -0.82 -3.23 7.43
N ILE A 96 0.22 -3.69 8.11
CA ILE A 96 0.93 -4.90 7.73
C ILE A 96 0.53 -6.01 8.69
N THR A 97 -0.05 -7.09 8.15
CA THR A 97 -0.48 -8.26 8.91
C THR A 97 0.35 -9.47 8.50
N VAL A 98 0.89 -10.19 9.47
CA VAL A 98 1.54 -11.48 9.28
C VAL A 98 0.73 -12.55 9.96
N THR A 99 0.40 -13.62 9.24
CA THR A 99 -0.28 -14.79 9.84
C THR A 99 0.51 -16.08 9.64
N GLY A 100 0.21 -17.06 10.45
CA GLY A 100 0.70 -18.44 10.31
C GLY A 100 -0.41 -19.44 10.58
N GLU A 101 -0.48 -20.48 9.75
CA GLU A 101 -1.45 -21.59 9.86
C GLU A 101 -0.70 -22.91 10.01
N LYS A 102 -0.73 -23.46 11.21
CA LYS A 102 0.03 -24.64 11.58
C LYS A 102 -0.48 -25.90 10.86
N GLY A 103 0.44 -26.65 10.29
CA GLY A 103 0.16 -27.96 9.71
C GLY A 103 -0.57 -27.95 8.37
N MET A 104 -0.87 -26.78 7.79
CA MET A 104 -1.71 -26.69 6.59
C MET A 104 -1.06 -27.24 5.31
N THR A 105 0.26 -27.39 5.25
CA THR A 105 0.93 -28.01 4.10
C THR A 105 0.64 -29.50 3.97
N LEU A 106 0.16 -30.13 5.05
CA LEU A 106 -0.21 -31.56 5.08
C LEU A 106 -1.58 -31.82 4.44
N THR A 107 -2.37 -30.78 4.16
CA THR A 107 -3.69 -30.91 3.52
C THR A 107 -3.51 -31.13 2.02
N PRO A 108 -3.96 -32.29 1.47
CA PRO A 108 -3.85 -32.55 0.05
C PRO A 108 -4.55 -31.51 -0.81
N GLY A 109 -3.94 -31.12 -1.92
CA GLY A 109 -4.50 -30.13 -2.85
C GLY A 109 -4.35 -28.68 -2.38
N ASN A 110 -3.79 -28.43 -1.20
CA ASN A 110 -3.51 -27.08 -0.74
C ASN A 110 -2.24 -26.54 -1.41
N SER A 111 -2.37 -25.43 -2.12
CA SER A 111 -1.28 -24.68 -2.74
C SER A 111 -1.28 -23.22 -2.23
N PRO A 112 -0.20 -22.46 -2.41
CA PRO A 112 -0.24 -21.03 -2.09
C PRO A 112 -1.38 -20.28 -2.77
N GLU A 113 -1.70 -20.65 -4.02
CA GLU A 113 -2.81 -20.07 -4.78
C GLU A 113 -4.18 -20.42 -4.17
N THR A 114 -4.43 -21.71 -3.85
CA THR A 114 -5.70 -22.13 -3.24
C THR A 114 -5.88 -21.51 -1.85
N PHE A 115 -4.80 -21.35 -1.09
CA PHE A 115 -4.84 -20.67 0.20
C PHE A 115 -5.14 -19.18 0.05
N ALA A 116 -4.49 -18.47 -0.90
CA ALA A 116 -4.83 -17.11 -1.24
C ALA A 116 -6.30 -16.96 -1.69
N GLY A 117 -6.79 -17.92 -2.49
CA GLY A 117 -8.18 -17.97 -2.94
C GLY A 117 -9.18 -18.11 -1.78
N SER A 118 -8.85 -18.87 -0.74
CA SER A 118 -9.72 -18.97 0.44
C SER A 118 -9.81 -17.67 1.22
N ILE A 119 -8.70 -16.93 1.34
CA ILE A 119 -8.68 -15.59 1.96
C ILE A 119 -9.49 -14.59 1.13
N ALA A 120 -9.26 -14.58 -0.19
CA ALA A 120 -10.03 -13.73 -1.11
C ALA A 120 -11.53 -14.05 -1.09
N GLY A 121 -11.90 -15.31 -0.87
CA GLY A 121 -13.28 -15.75 -0.65
C GLY A 121 -13.91 -15.13 0.59
N GLY A 122 -13.16 -14.94 1.66
CA GLY A 122 -13.59 -14.23 2.86
C GLY A 122 -13.92 -12.76 2.57
N PHE A 123 -13.02 -12.05 1.84
CA PHE A 123 -13.27 -10.68 1.37
C PHE A 123 -14.52 -10.60 0.50
N LYS A 124 -14.64 -11.49 -0.50
CA LYS A 124 -15.81 -11.53 -1.40
C LYS A 124 -17.12 -11.76 -0.62
N SER A 125 -17.09 -12.57 0.41
CA SER A 125 -18.28 -12.80 1.25
C SER A 125 -18.64 -11.58 2.09
N ALA A 126 -17.65 -10.79 2.53
CA ALA A 126 -17.85 -9.59 3.32
C ALA A 126 -18.34 -8.38 2.50
N CYS A 127 -17.99 -8.31 1.21
CA CYS A 127 -18.32 -7.18 0.33
C CYS A 127 -18.66 -7.61 -1.10
N PRO A 128 -19.69 -8.45 -1.31
CA PRO A 128 -19.97 -9.08 -2.59
C PRO A 128 -20.18 -8.10 -3.75
N ASP A 129 -20.76 -6.93 -3.46
CA ASP A 129 -21.12 -5.91 -4.47
C ASP A 129 -19.95 -4.97 -4.85
N SER A 130 -18.86 -5.00 -4.10
CA SER A 130 -17.71 -4.12 -4.31
C SER A 130 -16.36 -4.84 -4.18
N PHE A 131 -16.39 -6.16 -4.31
CA PHE A 131 -15.20 -7.00 -4.28
C PHE A 131 -14.47 -6.94 -5.62
N ALA A 132 -13.15 -6.78 -5.58
CA ALA A 132 -12.27 -7.01 -6.72
C ALA A 132 -11.02 -7.79 -6.29
N ALA A 133 -10.44 -8.53 -7.23
CA ALA A 133 -9.19 -9.23 -7.02
C ALA A 133 -8.36 -9.27 -8.30
N ARG A 134 -7.04 -9.14 -8.15
CA ARG A 134 -6.07 -9.28 -9.23
C ARG A 134 -4.92 -10.18 -8.77
N PRO A 135 -4.72 -11.34 -9.39
CA PRO A 135 -3.55 -12.18 -9.10
C PRO A 135 -2.26 -11.52 -9.64
N PHE A 136 -1.20 -11.57 -8.86
CA PHE A 136 0.18 -11.39 -9.35
C PHE A 136 0.72 -12.68 -9.92
N GLY A 137 0.17 -13.81 -9.47
CA GLY A 137 0.54 -15.15 -9.89
C GLY A 137 1.53 -15.83 -8.94
N VAL A 138 2.15 -16.89 -9.46
CA VAL A 138 3.14 -17.69 -8.73
C VAL A 138 4.39 -16.86 -8.48
N LEU A 139 4.81 -16.83 -7.23
CA LEU A 139 6.03 -16.19 -6.76
C LEU A 139 6.97 -17.25 -6.18
N LYS A 140 8.24 -16.88 -6.01
CA LYS A 140 9.23 -17.75 -5.38
C LYS A 140 10.17 -16.89 -4.53
N PHE A 141 10.27 -17.24 -3.25
CA PHE A 141 11.21 -16.61 -2.34
C PHE A 141 12.23 -17.67 -1.90
N GLY A 142 13.48 -17.54 -2.40
CA GLY A 142 14.46 -18.60 -2.25
C GLY A 142 13.93 -19.93 -2.82
N ARG A 143 13.81 -20.94 -1.97
CA ARG A 143 13.28 -22.28 -2.33
C ARG A 143 11.76 -22.43 -2.09
N PHE A 144 11.12 -21.44 -1.49
CA PHE A 144 9.72 -21.54 -1.06
C PHE A 144 8.76 -21.08 -2.14
N GLU A 145 7.74 -21.90 -2.38
CA GLU A 145 6.63 -21.58 -3.26
C GLU A 145 5.75 -20.51 -2.59
N ALA A 146 5.31 -19.55 -3.38
CA ALA A 146 4.43 -18.49 -2.92
C ALA A 146 3.44 -18.08 -4.02
N PHE A 147 2.42 -17.34 -3.64
CA PHE A 147 1.48 -16.74 -4.56
C PHE A 147 1.16 -15.33 -4.10
N GLY A 148 1.06 -14.41 -5.05
CA GLY A 148 0.73 -13.01 -4.81
C GLY A 148 -0.61 -12.65 -5.43
N ALA A 149 -1.40 -11.86 -4.72
CA ALA A 149 -2.62 -11.27 -5.22
C ALA A 149 -2.86 -9.90 -4.59
N VAL A 150 -3.63 -9.05 -5.25
CA VAL A 150 -4.27 -7.89 -4.65
C VAL A 150 -5.75 -8.19 -4.53
N ILE A 151 -6.31 -7.98 -3.36
CA ILE A 151 -7.72 -8.18 -3.06
C ILE A 151 -8.28 -6.91 -2.42
N GLY A 152 -9.52 -6.57 -2.72
CA GLY A 152 -10.10 -5.34 -2.21
C GLY A 152 -11.62 -5.40 -2.05
N CYS A 153 -12.08 -4.68 -1.05
CA CYS A 153 -13.45 -4.31 -0.80
C CYS A 153 -13.62 -2.83 -0.99
N GLY A 154 -14.48 -2.40 -1.88
CA GLY A 154 -14.74 -0.98 -2.12
C GLY A 154 -15.63 -0.36 -1.04
N ARG A 155 -16.45 -1.17 -0.36
CA ARG A 155 -17.32 -0.75 0.74
C ARG A 155 -17.21 -1.73 1.90
N VAL A 156 -16.61 -1.27 2.97
CA VAL A 156 -16.44 -2.01 4.23
C VAL A 156 -17.24 -1.29 5.31
N ASP A 157 -18.14 -2.01 5.96
CA ASP A 157 -19.02 -1.47 7.01
C ASP A 157 -18.47 -1.69 8.44
N SER A 158 -17.24 -2.22 8.55
CA SER A 158 -16.59 -2.44 9.85
C SER A 158 -15.83 -1.19 10.31
N GLY A 159 -16.06 -0.76 11.54
CA GLY A 159 -15.39 0.40 12.12
C GLY A 159 -16.27 1.66 12.21
N PRO A 160 -15.68 2.80 12.61
CA PRO A 160 -16.43 4.02 12.89
C PRO A 160 -16.93 4.75 11.64
N THR A 161 -16.36 4.48 10.49
CA THR A 161 -16.70 5.11 9.20
C THR A 161 -16.60 4.09 8.09
N ARG A 162 -17.47 4.22 7.08
CA ARG A 162 -17.39 3.45 5.85
C ARG A 162 -16.10 3.79 5.10
N HIS A 163 -15.47 2.80 4.54
CA HIS A 163 -14.20 2.94 3.82
C HIS A 163 -14.03 1.82 2.79
N SER A 164 -13.10 1.99 1.87
CA SER A 164 -12.55 0.88 1.09
C SER A 164 -11.34 0.29 1.79
N GLU A 165 -11.09 -0.99 1.56
CA GLU A 165 -9.88 -1.67 2.03
C GLU A 165 -9.33 -2.53 0.89
N THR A 166 -8.07 -2.29 0.51
CA THR A 166 -7.37 -3.07 -0.51
C THR A 166 -6.05 -3.57 0.06
N ALA A 167 -5.75 -4.83 -0.16
CA ALA A 167 -4.56 -5.48 0.39
C ALA A 167 -3.75 -6.23 -0.69
N LEU A 168 -2.44 -6.01 -0.69
CA LEU A 168 -1.49 -6.95 -1.24
C LEU A 168 -1.44 -8.16 -0.31
N LEU A 169 -1.72 -9.34 -0.82
CA LEU A 169 -1.65 -10.62 -0.14
C LEU A 169 -0.52 -11.45 -0.73
N ILE A 170 0.40 -11.90 0.11
CA ILE A 170 1.45 -12.85 -0.23
C ILE A 170 1.24 -14.09 0.64
N THR A 171 1.01 -15.24 0.02
CA THR A 171 0.95 -16.54 0.70
C THR A 171 2.21 -17.32 0.44
N LEU A 172 2.80 -17.93 1.50
CA LEU A 172 4.04 -18.69 1.45
C LEU A 172 3.80 -20.09 1.99
N LYS A 173 4.29 -21.09 1.25
CA LYS A 173 4.28 -22.49 1.67
C LYS A 173 5.60 -22.81 2.37
N GLY A 174 5.55 -22.97 3.68
CA GLY A 174 6.66 -23.42 4.48
C GLY A 174 6.85 -24.94 4.44
N ALA A 175 7.67 -25.45 5.36
CA ALA A 175 7.94 -26.90 5.47
C ALA A 175 6.69 -27.67 5.92
N SER A 176 5.97 -27.15 6.93
CA SER A 176 4.77 -27.76 7.51
C SER A 176 3.58 -26.82 7.57
N ASP A 177 3.83 -25.51 7.52
CA ASP A 177 2.87 -24.47 7.85
C ASP A 177 2.71 -23.53 6.65
N TYR A 178 1.59 -22.82 6.59
CA TYR A 178 1.41 -21.70 5.66
C TYR A 178 1.57 -20.39 6.39
N TYR A 179 2.09 -19.40 5.67
CA TYR A 179 2.25 -18.04 6.18
C TYR A 179 1.65 -17.05 5.21
N THR A 180 1.18 -15.91 5.73
CA THR A 180 0.84 -14.77 4.89
C THR A 180 1.56 -13.52 5.34
N ILE A 181 1.86 -12.65 4.39
CA ILE A 181 2.24 -11.25 4.63
C ILE A 181 1.25 -10.42 3.82
N GLN A 182 0.55 -9.52 4.49
CA GLN A 182 -0.44 -8.65 3.88
C GLN A 182 -0.07 -7.20 4.12
N TRP A 183 -0.22 -6.36 3.12
CA TRP A 183 -0.18 -4.91 3.27
C TRP A 183 -1.50 -4.35 2.83
N ALA A 184 -2.32 -3.90 3.77
CA ALA A 184 -3.63 -3.34 3.53
C ALA A 184 -3.59 -1.81 3.59
N GLU A 185 -4.38 -1.18 2.73
CA GLU A 185 -4.59 0.28 2.72
C GLU A 185 -6.09 0.58 2.71
N ARG A 186 -6.49 1.56 3.53
CA ARG A 186 -7.85 2.10 3.57
C ARG A 186 -7.94 3.40 2.80
N GLY A 187 -9.02 3.56 2.07
CA GLY A 187 -9.35 4.76 1.31
C GLY A 187 -10.83 5.11 1.41
N PRO A 188 -11.27 6.18 0.73
CA PRO A 188 -12.69 6.48 0.59
C PRO A 188 -13.47 5.31 -0.01
N GLU A 189 -14.77 5.21 0.29
CA GLU A 189 -15.66 4.25 -0.37
C GLU A 189 -15.56 4.37 -1.89
N THR A 190 -15.61 3.23 -2.58
CA THR A 190 -15.59 3.14 -4.04
C THR A 190 -16.34 1.89 -4.51
N ASP A 191 -16.86 1.90 -5.70
CA ASP A 191 -17.41 0.69 -6.32
C ASP A 191 -16.31 -0.21 -6.87
N GLU A 192 -15.15 0.38 -7.23
CA GLU A 192 -14.01 -0.32 -7.79
C GLU A 192 -12.76 -0.06 -6.93
N PRO A 193 -12.40 -0.98 -6.03
CA PRO A 193 -11.18 -0.85 -5.24
C PRO A 193 -9.94 -0.92 -6.15
N PRO A 194 -8.85 -0.18 -5.84
CA PRO A 194 -7.70 0.01 -6.73
C PRO A 194 -6.76 -1.20 -6.79
N VAL A 195 -7.27 -2.37 -7.14
CA VAL A 195 -6.48 -3.62 -7.24
C VAL A 195 -5.49 -3.63 -8.40
N ASN A 196 -5.66 -2.74 -9.39
CA ASN A 196 -4.82 -2.66 -10.59
C ASN A 196 -3.73 -1.59 -10.48
N ASP A 197 -3.60 -0.92 -9.36
CA ASP A 197 -2.62 0.15 -9.15
C ASP A 197 -1.19 -0.42 -9.10
N ASP A 198 -0.25 0.26 -9.76
CA ASP A 198 1.19 -0.08 -9.73
C ASP A 198 1.80 0.08 -8.34
N LEU A 199 1.10 0.78 -7.44
CA LEU A 199 1.44 0.89 -6.03
C LEU A 199 1.71 -0.48 -5.39
N TRP A 200 0.94 -1.52 -5.73
CA TRP A 200 1.07 -2.85 -5.15
C TRP A 200 2.39 -3.53 -5.51
N GLN A 201 2.93 -3.23 -6.70
CA GLN A 201 4.28 -3.66 -7.05
C GLN A 201 5.35 -2.95 -6.21
N ALA A 202 5.13 -1.68 -5.88
CA ALA A 202 6.02 -0.96 -4.97
C ALA A 202 5.95 -1.55 -3.56
N ARG A 203 4.76 -1.85 -3.04
CA ARG A 203 4.60 -2.49 -1.72
C ARG A 203 5.28 -3.86 -1.64
N LEU A 204 5.19 -4.67 -2.71
CA LEU A 204 5.93 -5.94 -2.77
C LEU A 204 7.45 -5.73 -2.70
N ARG A 205 7.98 -4.71 -3.38
CA ARG A 205 9.41 -4.37 -3.29
C ARG A 205 9.80 -3.88 -1.90
N GLU A 206 8.98 -3.07 -1.25
CA GLU A 206 9.22 -2.58 0.10
C GLU A 206 9.22 -3.69 1.16
N LEU A 207 8.38 -4.72 0.99
CA LEU A 207 8.39 -5.91 1.84
C LEU A 207 9.56 -6.85 1.56
N SER A 208 10.23 -6.72 0.43
CA SER A 208 11.35 -7.59 0.04
C SER A 208 12.67 -7.12 0.72
N PRO A 209 13.61 -8.06 0.99
CA PRO A 209 13.53 -9.49 0.73
C PRO A 209 12.61 -10.21 1.71
N ILE A 210 11.83 -11.18 1.21
CA ILE A 210 10.98 -12.07 2.00
C ILE A 210 11.65 -13.45 2.04
N ASP A 211 11.72 -14.08 3.21
CA ASP A 211 12.31 -15.42 3.35
C ASP A 211 11.68 -16.21 4.50
N LEU A 212 11.81 -17.54 4.42
CA LEU A 212 11.49 -18.48 5.48
C LEU A 212 12.78 -19.20 5.89
N CYS A 213 13.21 -19.04 7.13
CA CYS A 213 14.42 -19.68 7.65
C CYS A 213 14.05 -20.80 8.63
N PRO A 214 14.89 -21.85 8.74
CA PRO A 214 14.72 -22.84 9.80
C PRO A 214 15.00 -22.21 11.17
N ILE A 215 14.30 -22.67 12.21
CA ILE A 215 14.65 -22.36 13.58
C ILE A 215 15.88 -23.19 13.96
N VAL A 216 16.94 -22.54 14.41
CA VAL A 216 18.16 -23.18 14.90
C VAL A 216 18.06 -23.30 16.44
N ALA A 217 18.21 -24.53 16.97
CA ALA A 217 18.11 -24.75 18.39
C ALA A 217 19.18 -23.94 19.16
N GLY A 218 18.74 -23.21 20.19
CA GLY A 218 19.62 -22.37 21.02
C GLY A 218 19.94 -21.01 20.41
N GLU A 219 19.50 -20.71 19.19
CA GLU A 219 19.67 -19.39 18.60
C GLU A 219 18.60 -18.42 19.12
N ALA A 220 19.05 -17.27 19.61
CA ALA A 220 18.19 -16.18 20.05
C ALA A 220 18.14 -15.05 19.00
N ALA A 221 17.14 -14.14 19.14
CA ALA A 221 17.11 -12.92 18.37
C ALA A 221 18.46 -12.16 18.47
N PRO A 222 18.96 -11.58 17.38
CA PRO A 222 18.29 -11.29 16.09
C PRO A 222 18.32 -12.42 15.05
N TYR A 223 18.54 -13.67 15.42
CA TYR A 223 18.55 -14.84 14.52
C TYR A 223 19.57 -14.73 13.38
N PRO A 224 20.88 -14.72 13.67
CA PRO A 224 21.92 -14.48 12.67
C PRO A 224 21.92 -15.51 11.53
N SER A 225 21.44 -16.74 11.76
CA SER A 225 21.30 -17.75 10.71
C SER A 225 20.27 -17.37 9.62
N CYS A 226 19.33 -16.49 9.93
CA CYS A 226 18.34 -15.98 9.00
C CYS A 226 18.79 -14.65 8.35
N VAL A 227 19.56 -13.83 9.06
CA VAL A 227 20.08 -12.55 8.54
C VAL A 227 21.15 -12.75 7.47
N SER A 228 22.04 -13.72 7.65
CA SER A 228 23.23 -13.92 6.78
C SER A 228 22.92 -14.57 5.43
N LYS A 229 21.68 -14.93 5.12
CA LYS A 229 21.29 -15.59 3.86
C LYS A 229 20.66 -14.67 2.82
N SER A 230 20.65 -13.37 3.07
CA SER A 230 20.07 -12.36 2.17
C SER A 230 21.11 -11.70 1.27
#